data_7d68ba9c69f817726817d7172e72aaf8
#
_entry.id   7d68ba9c69f817726817d7172e72aaf8
#
_cell.length_a   1.000
_cell.length_b   1.000
_cell.length_c   1.000
_cell.angle_alpha   90.00
_cell.angle_beta   90.00
_cell.angle_gamma   90.00
#
_symmetry.space_group_name_H-M   'P 1'
#
loop_
_entity.id
_entity.type
_entity.pdbx_description
1 polymer ?
#
loop_
_entity_poly.entity_id
_entity_poly.type
_entity_poly.pdbx_seq_one_letter_code
_entity_poly.pdbx_strand_id
1 'polypeptide(L)'
;MTNLNNKNLDLSPIHVESEWADLKECVYGSPDHWVLPLIYNDAKLRVQGEFGKFWMKNAGRDMKEAAPEIFTELSNQIQGAIKFLEDFGVRVQVAGTISEANRKFPRGEDHGVSTPWMRDPFVTIGSNVIELSPRSLFHRRQRFAIREILASTMERGAKYFAQPDGGADEETNGPGWG
;
A
#
# COMPACT_ATOMS: atom_id res chain seq x y z
N MET A 1 -11.58 -18.34 -22.87
CA MET A 1 -12.63 -18.64 -21.87
C MET A 1 -11.99 -19.45 -20.77
N THR A 2 -11.46 -18.81 -19.76
CA THR A 2 -10.80 -19.46 -18.61
C THR A 2 -11.83 -19.59 -17.50
N ASN A 3 -12.15 -20.83 -17.18
CA ASN A 3 -13.00 -21.19 -16.04
C ASN A 3 -12.36 -20.64 -14.76
N LEU A 4 -12.90 -19.55 -14.26
CA LEU A 4 -12.70 -19.14 -12.88
C LEU A 4 -13.44 -20.17 -12.03
N ASN A 5 -12.69 -21.11 -11.47
CA ASN A 5 -13.16 -21.99 -10.41
C ASN A 5 -13.69 -21.08 -9.28
N ASN A 6 -15.00 -21.06 -9.18
CA ASN A 6 -15.74 -20.48 -8.08
C ASN A 6 -15.42 -21.33 -6.83
N LYS A 7 -14.24 -21.17 -6.24
CA LYS A 7 -14.01 -21.56 -4.86
C LYS A 7 -15.05 -20.76 -4.08
N ASN A 8 -15.95 -21.42 -3.37
CA ASN A 8 -16.86 -20.80 -2.42
C ASN A 8 -16.05 -19.86 -1.54
N LEU A 9 -16.08 -18.57 -1.90
CA LEU A 9 -15.45 -17.53 -1.11
C LEU A 9 -16.20 -17.53 0.22
N ASP A 10 -15.52 -17.90 1.28
CA ASP A 10 -16.06 -17.72 2.62
C ASP A 10 -16.29 -16.21 2.81
N LEU A 11 -17.56 -15.83 2.67
CA LEU A 11 -18.02 -14.44 2.82
C LEU A 11 -18.27 -14.11 4.28
N SER A 12 -17.50 -14.67 5.19
CA SER A 12 -17.61 -14.35 6.61
C SER A 12 -17.51 -12.83 6.83
N PRO A 13 -18.24 -12.31 7.82
CA PRO A 13 -18.18 -10.89 8.15
C PRO A 13 -16.77 -10.45 8.47
N ILE A 14 -16.43 -9.23 8.09
CA ILE A 14 -15.17 -8.60 8.49
C ILE A 14 -15.23 -8.32 9.98
N HIS A 15 -14.28 -8.86 10.74
CA HIS A 15 -14.18 -8.61 12.17
C HIS A 15 -12.76 -8.84 12.68
N VAL A 16 -12.19 -7.85 13.36
CA VAL A 16 -10.85 -7.91 13.97
C VAL A 16 -10.94 -7.44 15.42
N GLU A 17 -10.77 -8.34 16.36
CA GLU A 17 -10.78 -8.02 17.80
C GLU A 17 -9.37 -7.91 18.39
N SER A 18 -8.41 -8.60 17.79
CA SER A 18 -7.02 -8.60 18.27
C SER A 18 -6.04 -8.95 17.18
N GLU A 19 -4.78 -8.55 17.38
CA GLU A 19 -3.67 -8.92 16.49
C GLU A 19 -3.20 -10.38 16.68
N TRP A 20 -3.75 -11.07 17.65
CA TRP A 20 -3.35 -12.44 18.03
C TRP A 20 -4.35 -13.52 17.61
N ALA A 21 -5.48 -13.11 17.03
CA ALA A 21 -6.46 -14.05 16.50
C ALA A 21 -5.96 -14.71 15.21
N ASP A 22 -6.57 -15.85 14.84
CA ASP A 22 -6.26 -16.50 13.57
C ASP A 22 -6.48 -15.55 12.40
N LEU A 23 -5.46 -15.33 11.60
CA LEU A 23 -5.55 -14.54 10.40
C LEU A 23 -6.39 -15.27 9.35
N LYS A 24 -7.51 -14.70 8.94
CA LYS A 24 -8.42 -15.26 7.93
C LYS A 24 -8.26 -14.58 6.57
N GLU A 25 -8.00 -13.29 6.59
CA GLU A 25 -7.88 -12.47 5.39
C GLU A 25 -6.93 -11.30 5.63
N CYS A 26 -6.15 -10.97 4.61
CA CYS A 26 -5.30 -9.80 4.64
C CYS A 26 -5.19 -9.12 3.27
N VAL A 27 -4.76 -7.86 3.28
CA VAL A 27 -4.33 -7.14 2.08
C VAL A 27 -2.82 -7.19 2.02
N TYR A 28 -2.28 -7.65 0.90
CA TYR A 28 -0.85 -7.71 0.64
C TYR A 28 -0.45 -6.69 -0.42
N GLY A 29 0.79 -6.22 -0.36
CA GLY A 29 1.32 -5.27 -1.33
C GLY A 29 1.61 -5.89 -2.69
N SER A 30 1.67 -5.05 -3.74
CA SER A 30 2.15 -5.41 -5.07
C SER A 30 3.44 -4.65 -5.38
N PRO A 31 4.45 -5.26 -5.99
CA PRO A 31 5.64 -4.53 -6.44
C PRO A 31 5.39 -3.67 -7.68
N ASP A 32 4.26 -3.85 -8.38
CA ASP A 32 4.00 -3.29 -9.71
C ASP A 32 3.99 -1.76 -9.75
N HIS A 33 3.78 -1.10 -8.62
CA HIS A 33 3.82 0.36 -8.51
C HIS A 33 4.78 0.78 -7.40
N TRP A 34 6.05 0.76 -7.71
CA TRP A 34 7.09 1.26 -6.83
C TRP A 34 7.91 2.32 -7.55
N VAL A 35 7.43 3.56 -7.48
CA VAL A 35 8.11 4.74 -8.00
C VAL A 35 8.79 5.46 -6.85
N LEU A 36 10.10 5.63 -6.96
CA LEU A 36 10.90 6.25 -5.90
C LEU A 36 10.48 7.70 -5.68
N PRO A 37 10.31 8.15 -4.43
CA PRO A 37 9.80 9.48 -4.14
C PRO A 37 10.76 10.58 -4.57
N LEU A 38 10.20 11.71 -5.04
CA LEU A 38 10.95 12.94 -5.39
C LEU A 38 11.41 13.73 -4.16
N ILE A 39 10.85 13.49 -3.00
CA ILE A 39 10.91 14.36 -1.80
C ILE A 39 12.26 14.32 -1.07
N TYR A 40 13.20 13.50 -1.49
CA TYR A 40 14.48 13.34 -0.78
C TYR A 40 15.49 14.46 -0.98
N ASN A 41 15.05 15.61 -1.50
CA ASN A 41 15.82 16.86 -1.39
C ASN A 41 15.81 17.46 0.03
N ASP A 42 15.00 16.93 0.95
CA ASP A 42 15.04 17.36 2.32
C ASP A 42 16.26 16.75 3.03
N ALA A 43 17.19 17.60 3.38
CA ALA A 43 18.41 17.24 4.11
C ALA A 43 18.15 16.54 5.46
N LYS A 44 16.92 16.57 5.96
CA LYS A 44 16.49 15.89 7.19
C LYS A 44 16.14 14.42 6.99
N LEU A 45 15.76 14.01 5.78
CA LEU A 45 15.62 12.61 5.39
C LEU A 45 16.92 12.05 4.82
N ARG A 46 18.01 12.31 5.48
CA ARG A 46 19.28 11.66 5.15
C ARG A 46 19.17 10.18 5.45
N VAL A 47 18.59 9.44 4.50
CA VAL A 47 18.82 8.02 4.45
C VAL A 47 20.32 7.86 4.26
N GLN A 48 21.00 7.49 5.33
CA GLN A 48 22.46 7.38 5.34
C GLN A 48 22.91 6.14 4.58
N GLY A 49 24.09 6.18 4.05
CA GLY A 49 24.71 5.04 3.38
C GLY A 49 24.35 4.89 1.90
N GLU A 50 24.69 3.74 1.36
CA GLU A 50 24.56 3.43 -0.08
C GLU A 50 23.11 3.41 -0.55
N PHE A 51 22.20 2.95 0.31
CA PHE A 51 20.76 2.94 0.03
C PHE A 51 20.20 4.35 -0.17
N GLY A 52 20.60 5.29 0.67
CA GLY A 52 20.19 6.69 0.52
C GLY A 52 20.75 7.34 -0.75
N LYS A 53 21.99 7.06 -1.10
CA LYS A 53 22.59 7.52 -2.36
C LYS A 53 21.84 6.97 -3.56
N PHE A 54 21.49 5.67 -3.53
CA PHE A 54 20.70 5.03 -4.57
C PHE A 54 19.35 5.70 -4.75
N TRP A 55 18.65 5.99 -3.68
CA TRP A 55 17.35 6.64 -3.71
C TRP A 55 17.42 8.07 -4.26
N MET A 56 18.37 8.87 -3.80
CA MET A 56 18.58 10.22 -4.34
C MET A 56 18.90 10.21 -5.84
N LYS A 57 19.73 9.28 -6.29
CA LYS A 57 20.09 9.15 -7.69
C LYS A 57 18.92 8.75 -8.59
N ASN A 58 17.96 7.99 -8.05
CA ASN A 58 16.87 7.40 -8.80
C ASN A 58 15.50 7.98 -8.43
N ALA A 59 15.46 9.14 -7.73
CA ALA A 59 14.21 9.81 -7.36
C ALA A 59 13.29 10.00 -8.58
N GLY A 60 12.01 9.68 -8.42
CA GLY A 60 11.00 9.76 -9.48
C GLY A 60 11.04 8.63 -10.52
N ARG A 61 12.00 7.70 -10.44
CA ARG A 61 12.09 6.57 -11.37
C ARG A 61 11.30 5.37 -10.82
N ASP A 62 10.73 4.59 -11.74
CA ASP A 62 10.18 3.29 -11.42
C ASP A 62 11.31 2.35 -10.97
N MET A 63 11.07 1.60 -9.90
CA MET A 63 12.06 0.67 -9.34
C MET A 63 12.40 -0.46 -10.30
N LYS A 64 11.46 -0.88 -11.15
CA LYS A 64 11.67 -1.87 -12.19
C LYS A 64 12.74 -1.42 -13.21
N GLU A 65 12.81 -0.11 -13.47
CA GLU A 65 13.81 0.47 -14.37
C GLU A 65 15.10 0.85 -13.64
N ALA A 66 14.98 1.32 -12.40
CA ALA A 66 16.11 1.81 -11.61
C ALA A 66 16.99 0.67 -11.08
N ALA A 67 16.39 -0.45 -10.72
CA ALA A 67 17.04 -1.63 -10.17
C ALA A 67 16.25 -2.92 -10.47
N PRO A 68 16.28 -3.42 -11.72
CA PRO A 68 15.47 -4.55 -12.15
C PRO A 68 15.75 -5.85 -11.37
N GLU A 69 16.98 -6.06 -10.92
CA GLU A 69 17.33 -7.22 -10.11
C GLU A 69 16.67 -7.17 -8.74
N ILE A 70 16.73 -6.03 -8.05
CA ILE A 70 16.08 -5.83 -6.75
C ILE A 70 14.56 -5.93 -6.89
N PHE A 71 14.00 -5.36 -7.96
CA PHE A 71 12.58 -5.46 -8.26
C PHE A 71 12.15 -6.91 -8.45
N THR A 72 12.91 -7.69 -9.21
CA THR A 72 12.61 -9.10 -9.47
C THR A 72 12.69 -9.93 -8.19
N GLU A 73 13.72 -9.73 -7.39
CA GLU A 73 13.89 -10.43 -6.11
C GLU A 73 12.73 -10.11 -5.15
N LEU A 74 12.40 -8.84 -4.98
CA LEU A 74 11.26 -8.43 -4.15
C LEU A 74 9.94 -9.01 -4.65
N SER A 75 9.73 -9.03 -5.98
CA SER A 75 8.53 -9.61 -6.57
C SER A 75 8.41 -11.09 -6.24
N ASN A 76 9.49 -11.85 -6.35
CA ASN A 76 9.53 -13.25 -5.99
C ASN A 76 9.28 -13.48 -4.50
N GLN A 77 9.83 -12.66 -3.63
CA GLN A 77 9.61 -12.72 -2.18
C GLN A 77 8.15 -12.42 -1.82
N ILE A 78 7.54 -11.41 -2.43
CA ILE A 78 6.12 -11.07 -2.25
C ILE A 78 5.24 -12.25 -2.69
N GLN A 79 5.47 -12.80 -3.86
CA GLN A 79 4.70 -13.95 -4.36
C GLN A 79 4.87 -15.18 -3.47
N GLY A 80 6.09 -15.43 -3.00
CA GLY A 80 6.35 -16.51 -2.04
C GLY A 80 5.61 -16.33 -0.72
N ALA A 81 5.57 -15.12 -0.18
CA ALA A 81 4.84 -14.80 1.05
C ALA A 81 3.33 -14.92 0.87
N ILE A 82 2.80 -14.46 -0.26
CA ILE A 82 1.37 -14.62 -0.59
C ILE A 82 1.01 -16.11 -0.64
N LYS A 83 1.79 -16.89 -1.40
CA LYS A 83 1.55 -18.33 -1.50
C LYS A 83 1.63 -19.01 -0.13
N PHE A 84 2.60 -18.65 0.70
CA PHE A 84 2.71 -19.18 2.05
C PHE A 84 1.44 -18.94 2.87
N LEU A 85 0.92 -17.71 2.86
CA LEU A 85 -0.33 -17.37 3.56
C LEU A 85 -1.53 -18.15 3.02
N GLU A 86 -1.64 -18.27 1.71
CA GLU A 86 -2.71 -19.03 1.06
C GLU A 86 -2.66 -20.53 1.39
N ASP A 87 -1.46 -21.11 1.47
CA ASP A 87 -1.25 -22.51 1.87
C ASP A 87 -1.71 -22.76 3.34
N PHE A 88 -1.72 -21.72 4.18
CA PHE A 88 -2.31 -21.73 5.54
C PHE A 88 -3.81 -21.41 5.58
N GLY A 89 -4.45 -21.27 4.42
CA GLY A 89 -5.88 -20.98 4.33
C GLY A 89 -6.24 -19.50 4.53
N VAL A 90 -5.25 -18.59 4.52
CA VAL A 90 -5.49 -17.15 4.57
C VAL A 90 -5.93 -16.67 3.18
N ARG A 91 -7.02 -15.91 3.12
CA ARG A 91 -7.41 -15.20 1.90
C ARG A 91 -6.52 -13.99 1.72
N VAL A 92 -5.75 -13.95 0.65
CA VAL A 92 -4.89 -12.81 0.35
C VAL A 92 -5.48 -11.98 -0.78
N GLN A 93 -5.72 -10.70 -0.54
CA GLN A 93 -6.08 -9.71 -1.55
C GLN A 93 -4.86 -8.86 -1.86
N VAL A 94 -4.51 -8.76 -3.13
CA VAL A 94 -3.33 -8.00 -3.55
C VAL A 94 -3.72 -6.60 -3.96
N ALA A 95 -2.98 -5.61 -3.48
CA ALA A 95 -3.16 -4.21 -3.82
C ALA A 95 -3.16 -4.00 -5.34
N GLY A 96 -4.11 -3.22 -5.83
CA GLY A 96 -4.25 -2.90 -7.24
C GLY A 96 -3.27 -1.84 -7.73
N THR A 97 -3.43 -1.49 -9.00
CA THR A 97 -2.65 -0.43 -9.62
C THR A 97 -3.21 0.96 -9.26
N ILE A 98 -2.34 1.97 -9.25
CA ILE A 98 -2.71 3.36 -9.01
C ILE A 98 -2.70 4.13 -10.32
N SER A 99 -3.82 4.75 -10.70
CA SER A 99 -3.91 5.56 -11.90
C SER A 99 -2.96 6.76 -11.87
N GLU A 100 -2.57 7.28 -13.02
CA GLU A 100 -1.72 8.47 -13.11
C GLU A 100 -2.35 9.67 -12.37
N ALA A 101 -3.67 9.87 -12.50
CA ALA A 101 -4.39 10.93 -11.79
C ALA A 101 -4.24 10.78 -10.26
N ASN A 102 -4.35 9.57 -9.74
CA ASN A 102 -4.18 9.29 -8.31
C ASN A 102 -2.73 9.43 -7.84
N ARG A 103 -1.76 9.13 -8.70
CA ARG A 103 -0.34 9.36 -8.38
C ARG A 103 0.01 10.83 -8.27
N LYS A 104 -0.70 11.69 -9.01
CA LYS A 104 -0.52 13.14 -9.01
C LYS A 104 -1.41 13.88 -8.00
N PHE A 105 -2.33 13.17 -7.34
CA PHE A 105 -3.20 13.74 -6.32
C PHE A 105 -2.41 14.08 -5.04
N PRO A 106 -2.71 15.18 -4.33
CA PRO A 106 -3.68 16.24 -4.65
C PRO A 106 -3.11 17.41 -5.45
N ARG A 107 -1.82 17.47 -5.72
CA ARG A 107 -1.13 18.67 -6.20
C ARG A 107 -0.71 18.66 -7.66
N GLY A 108 -1.01 17.63 -8.41
CA GLY A 108 -0.61 17.51 -9.81
C GLY A 108 0.84 17.06 -10.04
N GLU A 109 1.62 16.81 -8.98
CA GLU A 109 2.98 16.29 -9.05
C GLU A 109 3.03 14.81 -8.72
N ASP A 110 3.90 14.07 -9.41
CA ASP A 110 4.13 12.66 -9.11
C ASP A 110 5.23 12.52 -8.05
N HIS A 111 4.84 12.46 -6.78
CA HIS A 111 5.77 12.30 -5.67
C HIS A 111 6.23 10.85 -5.45
N GLY A 112 5.98 9.98 -6.41
CA GLY A 112 6.23 8.56 -6.27
C GLY A 112 5.13 7.83 -5.52
N VAL A 113 5.26 6.53 -5.42
CA VAL A 113 4.34 5.65 -4.72
C VAL A 113 5.05 4.34 -4.38
N SER A 114 4.66 3.72 -3.28
CA SER A 114 5.13 2.39 -2.90
C SER A 114 3.95 1.48 -2.58
N THR A 115 3.69 0.51 -3.42
CA THR A 115 2.63 -0.49 -3.19
C THR A 115 3.11 -1.81 -2.60
N PRO A 116 4.41 -2.12 -2.49
CA PRO A 116 4.88 -3.33 -1.84
C PRO A 116 4.48 -3.42 -0.35
N TRP A 117 4.37 -2.29 0.34
CA TRP A 117 4.08 -2.24 1.79
C TRP A 117 2.75 -1.55 2.04
N MET A 118 1.70 -2.34 2.34
CA MET A 118 0.31 -1.88 2.50
C MET A 118 -0.14 -1.81 3.96
N ARG A 119 0.77 -1.56 4.89
CA ARG A 119 0.44 -1.47 6.32
C ARG A 119 -0.23 -0.16 6.70
N ASP A 120 0.26 0.95 6.17
CA ASP A 120 -0.08 2.29 6.67
C ASP A 120 -1.40 2.88 6.16
N PRO A 121 -1.99 2.42 5.01
CA PRO A 121 -3.14 3.10 4.44
C PRO A 121 -4.49 2.73 5.08
N PHE A 122 -4.56 1.74 5.97
CA PHE A 122 -5.82 1.39 6.63
C PHE A 122 -5.60 0.63 7.94
N VAL A 123 -6.67 0.59 8.75
CA VAL A 123 -6.77 -0.24 9.95
C VAL A 123 -8.17 -0.84 10.05
N THR A 124 -8.27 -2.05 10.60
CA THR A 124 -9.55 -2.69 10.91
C THR A 124 -9.69 -2.86 12.42
N ILE A 125 -10.82 -2.38 13.00
CA ILE A 125 -11.12 -2.48 14.43
C ILE A 125 -12.55 -2.95 14.56
N GLY A 126 -12.76 -4.14 15.11
CA GLY A 126 -14.07 -4.81 15.09
C GLY A 126 -14.53 -4.94 13.64
N SER A 127 -15.74 -4.53 13.34
CA SER A 127 -16.28 -4.50 11.97
C SER A 127 -16.10 -3.14 11.27
N ASN A 128 -15.20 -2.30 11.76
CA ASN A 128 -14.93 -0.99 11.15
C ASN A 128 -13.63 -1.08 10.35
N VAL A 129 -13.72 -0.79 9.05
CA VAL A 129 -12.58 -0.65 8.14
C VAL A 129 -12.35 0.84 7.94
N ILE A 130 -11.19 1.32 8.34
CA ILE A 130 -10.86 2.74 8.37
C ILE A 130 -9.70 2.99 7.39
N GLU A 131 -9.99 3.66 6.29
CA GLU A 131 -8.96 4.16 5.37
C GLU A 131 -8.29 5.38 6.01
N LEU A 132 -6.98 5.31 6.14
CA LEU A 132 -6.18 6.37 6.75
C LEU A 132 -5.65 7.34 5.69
N SER A 133 -5.32 8.55 6.14
CA SER A 133 -4.64 9.57 5.32
C SER A 133 -3.27 9.86 5.93
N PRO A 134 -2.25 9.03 5.67
CA PRO A 134 -0.91 9.28 6.17
C PRO A 134 -0.39 10.66 5.78
N ARG A 135 0.41 11.28 6.63
CA ARG A 135 0.95 12.62 6.41
C ARG A 135 1.82 12.70 5.16
N SER A 136 2.66 11.70 4.93
CA SER A 136 3.51 11.64 3.73
C SER A 136 2.67 11.40 2.47
N LEU A 137 2.80 12.25 1.46
CA LEU A 137 2.12 12.10 0.16
C LEU A 137 2.47 10.77 -0.52
N PHE A 138 3.69 10.32 -0.36
CA PHE A 138 4.15 9.03 -0.87
C PHE A 138 3.34 7.85 -0.30
N HIS A 139 3.11 7.83 1.01
CA HIS A 139 2.29 6.81 1.68
C HIS A 139 0.79 7.05 1.52
N ARG A 140 0.36 8.32 1.51
CA ARG A 140 -1.05 8.67 1.35
C ARG A 140 -1.68 8.11 0.08
N ARG A 141 -0.92 8.01 -1.00
CA ARG A 141 -1.39 7.48 -2.28
C ARG A 141 -1.59 5.98 -2.30
N GLN A 142 -0.97 5.25 -1.39
CA GLN A 142 -1.14 3.80 -1.27
C GLN A 142 -2.62 3.42 -1.07
N ARG A 143 -3.41 4.26 -0.41
CA ARG A 143 -4.84 4.03 -0.20
C ARG A 143 -5.62 3.84 -1.50
N PHE A 144 -5.19 4.45 -2.60
CA PHE A 144 -5.86 4.28 -3.90
C PHE A 144 -5.67 2.87 -4.48
N ALA A 145 -4.60 2.18 -4.12
CA ALA A 145 -4.36 0.81 -4.55
C ALA A 145 -5.25 -0.22 -3.84
N ILE A 146 -5.82 0.13 -2.69
CA ILE A 146 -6.61 -0.79 -1.86
C ILE A 146 -8.06 -0.36 -1.69
N ARG A 147 -8.44 0.83 -2.15
CA ARG A 147 -9.76 1.42 -1.90
C ARG A 147 -10.90 0.53 -2.39
N GLU A 148 -10.78 -0.10 -3.54
CA GLU A 148 -11.79 -1.04 -4.06
C GLU A 148 -11.91 -2.28 -3.16
N ILE A 149 -10.77 -2.79 -2.67
CA ILE A 149 -10.74 -3.91 -1.72
C ILE A 149 -11.47 -3.51 -0.44
N LEU A 150 -11.13 -2.35 0.14
CA LEU A 150 -11.77 -1.88 1.38
C LEU A 150 -13.26 -1.62 1.19
N ALA A 151 -13.65 -1.01 0.07
CA ALA A 151 -15.06 -0.75 -0.24
C ALA A 151 -15.86 -2.04 -0.37
N SER A 152 -15.30 -3.10 -0.97
CA SER A 152 -15.96 -4.40 -1.11
C SER A 152 -16.28 -5.07 0.23
N THR A 153 -15.60 -4.69 1.31
CA THR A 153 -15.89 -5.23 2.64
C THR A 153 -17.27 -4.83 3.16
N MET A 154 -17.85 -3.74 2.63
CA MET A 154 -19.20 -3.30 3.00
C MET A 154 -20.27 -4.32 2.61
N GLU A 155 -20.06 -5.05 1.51
CA GLU A 155 -20.96 -6.13 1.08
C GLU A 155 -21.01 -7.28 2.09
N ARG A 156 -20.00 -7.35 2.96
CA ARG A 156 -19.84 -8.34 4.02
C ARG A 156 -20.15 -7.76 5.41
N GLY A 157 -20.84 -6.62 5.45
CA GLY A 157 -21.32 -5.99 6.68
C GLY A 157 -20.31 -5.10 7.40
N ALA A 158 -19.14 -4.83 6.81
CA ALA A 158 -18.20 -3.87 7.39
C ALA A 158 -18.74 -2.43 7.30
N LYS A 159 -18.38 -1.62 8.29
CA LYS A 159 -18.54 -0.16 8.21
C LYS A 159 -17.25 0.42 7.67
N TYR A 160 -17.33 1.11 6.53
CA TYR A 160 -16.18 1.72 5.89
C TYR A 160 -16.14 3.22 6.17
N PHE A 161 -15.01 3.68 6.66
CA PHE A 161 -14.72 5.09 6.91
C PHE A 161 -13.47 5.49 6.15
N ALA A 162 -13.52 6.61 5.44
CA ALA A 162 -12.35 7.21 4.82
C ALA A 162 -11.98 8.48 5.57
N GLN A 163 -10.75 8.57 6.04
CA GLN A 163 -10.24 9.79 6.63
C GLN A 163 -10.14 10.86 5.55
N PRO A 164 -10.65 12.09 5.79
CA PRO A 164 -10.47 13.21 4.85
C PRO A 164 -8.99 13.43 4.55
N ASP A 165 -8.70 13.89 3.34
CA ASP A 165 -7.37 14.39 3.02
C ASP A 165 -7.14 15.67 3.85
N GLY A 166 -6.40 15.54 4.91
CA GLY A 166 -5.92 16.68 5.68
C GLY A 166 -5.07 17.54 4.75
N GLY A 167 -5.40 18.82 4.65
CA GLY A 167 -4.76 19.75 3.75
C GLY A 167 -3.24 19.68 3.78
N ALA A 168 -2.67 20.20 2.78
CA ALA A 168 -1.31 20.12 2.33
C ALA A 168 -0.24 20.82 3.21
N ASP A 169 -0.27 20.68 4.49
CA ASP A 169 0.73 21.28 5.39
C ASP A 169 2.10 20.59 5.40
N GLU A 170 2.29 19.64 4.51
CA GLU A 170 3.55 18.88 4.43
C GLU A 170 4.75 19.75 4.04
N GLU A 171 4.53 20.82 3.28
CA GLU A 171 5.62 21.73 2.88
C GLU A 171 6.10 22.61 4.01
N THR A 172 5.23 22.99 4.94
CA THR A 172 5.56 23.92 6.00
C THR A 172 6.18 23.26 7.22
N ASN A 173 5.94 21.97 7.41
CA ASN A 173 6.30 21.28 8.65
C ASN A 173 7.43 20.26 8.50
N GLY A 174 7.96 20.06 7.30
CA GLY A 174 8.96 19.03 7.04
C GLY A 174 8.44 17.62 7.35
N PRO A 175 9.24 16.56 7.14
CA PRO A 175 8.87 15.22 7.49
C PRO A 175 8.81 15.05 9.00
N GLY A 176 7.65 15.35 9.57
CA GLY A 176 7.40 15.01 10.95
C GLY A 176 7.05 13.53 11.00
N TRP A 177 7.98 12.72 11.41
CA TRP A 177 7.69 11.44 11.99
C TRP A 177 7.11 11.72 13.38
N GLY A 178 5.81 11.72 13.50
CA GLY A 178 5.09 11.74 14.76
C GLY A 178 4.58 10.36 15.05
#